data_e01a0becb6fdf4ee4c2a10481657f645
#
_entry.id   e01a0becb6fdf4ee4c2a10481657f645
#
_cell.length_a   1.000
_cell.length_b   1.000
_cell.length_c   1.000
_cell.angle_alpha   90.00
_cell.angle_beta   90.00
_cell.angle_gamma   90.00
#
_symmetry.space_group_name_H-M   'P 1'
#
loop_
_entity.id
_entity.type
_entity.pdbx_description
1 polymer ?
#
loop_
_entity_poly.entity_id
_entity_poly.type
_entity_poly.pdbx_seq_one_letter_code
_entity_poly.pdbx_strand_id
1 'polypeptide(L)'
;LLTSSSEEGNEIGLDLIPAETLYFKKALKKNLVKERIPHMGWNDVQVKQVNKLTKDLIEFSRFYFVHSYYVKCLHQENSLMTSHHGFEFNSAIVKDNVYGVQFHPEKSHKYGKKLISNFIAL
;
A
#
# COMPACT_ATOMS: atom_id res chain seq x y z
N LEU A 1 1.52 10.45 4.19
CA LEU A 1 0.92 11.78 4.26
C LEU A 1 -0.61 11.75 4.25
N LEU A 2 -1.23 10.80 3.55
CA LEU A 2 -2.70 10.63 3.51
C LEU A 2 -3.28 10.11 4.82
N THR A 3 -2.46 9.48 5.65
CA THR A 3 -2.87 8.82 6.89
C THR A 3 -3.03 9.80 8.05
N SER A 4 -3.60 9.34 9.15
CA SER A 4 -3.83 10.15 10.36
C SER A 4 -2.52 10.51 11.06
N SER A 5 -1.55 9.60 11.04
CA SER A 5 -0.26 9.79 11.70
C SER A 5 0.84 9.02 10.99
N SER A 6 2.09 9.43 11.21
CA SER A 6 3.27 8.75 10.70
C SER A 6 4.36 8.64 11.76
N GLU A 7 4.96 7.48 11.88
CA GLU A 7 6.17 7.27 12.69
C GLU A 7 7.41 7.90 12.05
N GLU A 8 7.35 8.22 10.76
CA GLU A 8 8.39 8.98 10.09
C GLU A 8 8.34 10.43 10.58
N GLY A 9 9.29 10.79 11.44
CA GLY A 9 9.34 12.11 12.05
C GLY A 9 8.28 12.40 13.10
N ASN A 10 7.49 11.40 13.52
CA ASN A 10 6.37 11.57 14.48
C ASN A 10 5.39 12.66 14.07
N GLU A 11 5.02 12.68 12.80
CA GLU A 11 4.17 13.74 12.26
C GLU A 11 2.70 13.34 12.23
N ILE A 12 1.84 14.37 12.33
CA ILE A 12 0.41 14.24 12.06
C ILE A 12 0.23 14.28 10.54
N GLY A 13 -0.53 13.34 9.99
CA GLY A 13 -0.84 13.32 8.56
C GLY A 13 -2.04 14.17 8.20
N LEU A 14 -2.42 14.15 6.92
CA LEU A 14 -3.59 14.89 6.43
C LEU A 14 -4.93 14.27 6.85
N ASP A 15 -4.90 13.06 7.39
CA ASP A 15 -6.09 12.31 7.85
C ASP A 15 -7.20 12.19 6.80
N LEU A 16 -6.81 12.05 5.53
CA LEU A 16 -7.76 11.83 4.45
C LEU A 16 -8.31 10.40 4.47
N ILE A 17 -7.50 9.46 4.99
CA ILE A 17 -7.89 8.07 5.20
C ILE A 17 -7.49 7.69 6.62
N PRO A 18 -8.41 7.21 7.48
CA PRO A 18 -8.10 6.81 8.85
C PRO A 18 -7.13 5.62 8.86
N ALA A 19 -5.87 5.88 9.12
CA ALA A 19 -4.80 4.89 9.10
C ALA A 19 -3.57 5.43 9.82
N GLU A 20 -2.63 4.54 10.12
CA GLU A 20 -1.34 4.87 10.70
C GLU A 20 -0.23 4.44 9.75
N THR A 21 0.79 5.29 9.58
CA THR A 21 2.00 4.94 8.87
C THR A 21 3.05 4.54 9.89
N LEU A 22 3.47 3.28 9.85
CA LEU A 22 4.32 2.65 10.87
C LEU A 22 5.65 2.19 10.29
N TYR A 23 6.68 2.10 11.13
CA TYR A 23 8.00 1.66 10.71
C TYR A 23 8.11 0.13 10.69
N PHE A 24 8.44 -0.44 9.54
CA PHE A 24 8.56 -1.89 9.33
C PHE A 24 9.47 -2.57 10.34
N LYS A 25 10.63 -1.99 10.59
CA LYS A 25 11.65 -2.60 11.44
C LYS A 25 11.15 -2.87 12.86
N LYS A 26 10.34 -1.96 13.42
CA LYS A 26 9.72 -2.16 14.74
C LYS A 26 8.77 -3.34 14.73
N ALA A 27 7.92 -3.43 13.72
CA ALA A 27 6.93 -4.50 13.59
C ALA A 27 7.61 -5.86 13.37
N LEU A 28 8.61 -5.92 12.50
CA LEU A 28 9.38 -7.14 12.24
C LEU A 28 10.12 -7.61 13.48
N LYS A 29 10.75 -6.70 14.21
CA LYS A 29 11.45 -7.01 15.46
C LYS A 29 10.49 -7.53 16.52
N LYS A 30 9.33 -6.88 16.69
CA LYS A 30 8.30 -7.30 17.64
C LYS A 30 7.77 -8.69 17.32
N ASN A 31 7.62 -9.03 16.06
CA ASN A 31 7.08 -10.31 15.60
C ASN A 31 8.17 -11.36 15.35
N LEU A 32 9.43 -11.06 15.67
CA LEU A 32 10.59 -11.95 15.48
C LEU A 32 10.77 -12.41 14.03
N VAL A 33 10.38 -11.58 13.08
CA VAL A 33 10.51 -11.86 11.65
C VAL A 33 11.77 -11.19 11.10
N LYS A 34 12.56 -11.96 10.33
CA LYS A 34 13.79 -11.47 9.70
C LYS A 34 13.54 -11.15 8.23
N GLU A 35 13.27 -9.90 7.96
CA GLU A 35 13.13 -9.39 6.59
C GLU A 35 14.01 -8.14 6.41
N ARG A 36 14.39 -7.87 5.17
CA ARG A 36 15.21 -6.70 4.86
C ARG A 36 14.36 -5.44 4.81
N ILE A 37 14.91 -4.37 5.36
CA ILE A 37 14.34 -3.03 5.27
C ILE A 37 15.37 -2.13 4.56
N PRO A 38 14.98 -1.39 3.53
CA PRO A 38 13.62 -1.24 3.01
C PRO A 38 13.11 -2.50 2.28
N HIS A 39 11.77 -2.65 2.23
CA HIS A 39 11.12 -3.56 1.29
C HIS A 39 11.37 -3.02 -0.12
N MET A 40 12.15 -3.73 -0.91
CA MET A 40 12.60 -3.26 -2.23
C MET A 40 12.47 -4.38 -3.24
N GLY A 41 11.89 -4.07 -4.39
CA GLY A 41 11.76 -4.98 -5.51
C GLY A 41 10.31 -5.26 -5.90
N TRP A 42 10.14 -6.26 -6.75
CA TRP A 42 8.83 -6.68 -7.23
C TRP A 42 8.13 -7.55 -6.20
N ASN A 43 6.86 -7.26 -5.95
CA ASN A 43 6.03 -8.07 -5.07
C ASN A 43 4.59 -8.13 -5.58
N ASP A 44 3.91 -9.20 -5.21
CA ASP A 44 2.52 -9.41 -5.58
C ASP A 44 1.59 -8.53 -4.74
N VAL A 45 0.47 -8.15 -5.32
CA VAL A 45 -0.62 -7.51 -4.60
C VAL A 45 -1.85 -8.41 -4.64
N GLN A 46 -2.60 -8.41 -3.54
CA GLN A 46 -3.88 -9.08 -3.44
C GLN A 46 -4.97 -8.00 -3.41
N VAL A 47 -5.85 -8.03 -4.40
CA VAL A 47 -6.98 -7.09 -4.47
C VAL A 47 -8.02 -7.49 -3.43
N LYS A 48 -8.35 -6.58 -2.52
CA LYS A 48 -9.35 -6.79 -1.47
C LYS A 48 -10.72 -6.24 -1.85
N GLN A 49 -10.75 -5.25 -2.73
CA GLN A 49 -12.00 -4.66 -3.21
C GLN A 49 -11.93 -4.51 -4.72
N VAL A 50 -12.99 -4.93 -5.40
CA VAL A 50 -13.13 -4.71 -6.83
C VAL A 50 -13.88 -3.39 -7.03
N ASN A 51 -13.19 -2.42 -7.62
CA ASN A 51 -13.77 -1.12 -7.94
C ASN A 51 -13.21 -0.61 -9.28
N LYS A 52 -13.51 0.64 -9.63
CA LYS A 52 -13.05 1.20 -10.92
C LYS A 52 -11.53 1.27 -11.03
N LEU A 53 -10.81 1.48 -9.92
CA LEU A 53 -9.34 1.53 -9.93
C LEU A 53 -8.72 0.13 -10.10
N THR A 54 -9.31 -0.87 -9.47
CA THR A 54 -8.81 -2.27 -9.52
C THR A 54 -9.39 -3.07 -10.68
N LYS A 55 -10.22 -2.46 -11.51
CA LYS A 55 -10.86 -3.11 -12.66
C LYS A 55 -9.81 -3.76 -13.57
N ASP A 56 -10.05 -5.02 -13.90
CA ASP A 56 -9.19 -5.82 -14.78
C ASP A 56 -7.74 -5.99 -14.29
N LEU A 57 -7.47 -5.70 -13.03
CA LEU A 57 -6.24 -6.15 -12.41
C LEU A 57 -6.36 -7.65 -12.13
N ILE A 58 -5.52 -8.40 -12.80
CA ILE A 58 -5.52 -9.85 -12.64
C ILE A 58 -4.93 -10.25 -11.28
N GLU A 59 -5.35 -11.41 -10.77
CA GLU A 59 -4.73 -12.03 -9.61
C GLU A 59 -3.22 -12.17 -9.86
N PHE A 60 -2.41 -11.91 -8.82
CA PHE A 60 -0.95 -11.88 -8.90
C PHE A 60 -0.36 -10.74 -9.74
N SER A 61 -1.08 -9.64 -9.90
CA SER A 61 -0.47 -8.41 -10.42
C SER A 61 0.72 -8.02 -9.53
N ARG A 62 1.81 -7.62 -10.16
CA ARG A 62 3.07 -7.33 -9.47
C ARG A 62 3.43 -5.86 -9.63
N PHE A 63 3.85 -5.27 -8.54
CA PHE A 63 4.27 -3.87 -8.51
C PHE A 63 5.65 -3.73 -7.89
N TYR A 64 6.34 -2.65 -8.24
CA TYR A 64 7.65 -2.34 -7.68
C TYR A 64 7.50 -1.54 -6.39
N PHE A 65 8.16 -2.01 -5.33
CA PHE A 65 8.16 -1.40 -4.01
C PHE A 65 9.56 -0.90 -3.63
N VAL A 66 9.61 0.24 -2.95
CA VAL A 66 10.80 0.69 -2.23
C VAL A 66 10.32 1.57 -1.07
N HIS A 67 10.22 0.98 0.13
CA HIS A 67 9.71 1.70 1.31
C HIS A 67 10.17 1.03 2.60
N SER A 68 10.25 1.83 3.66
CA SER A 68 10.61 1.38 5.01
C SER A 68 9.47 1.51 6.01
N TYR A 69 8.37 2.12 5.60
CA TYR A 69 7.16 2.32 6.40
C TYR A 69 5.99 1.63 5.70
N TYR A 70 5.00 1.22 6.46
CA TYR A 70 3.79 0.61 5.93
C TYR A 70 2.56 1.27 6.52
N VAL A 71 1.43 1.13 5.85
CA VAL A 71 0.15 1.68 6.27
C VAL A 71 -0.70 0.59 6.92
N LYS A 72 -1.21 0.91 8.10
CA LYS A 72 -2.20 0.08 8.81
C LYS A 72 -3.52 0.84 8.85
N CYS A 73 -4.51 0.35 8.11
CA CYS A 73 -5.85 0.93 8.13
C CYS A 73 -6.54 0.68 9.47
N LEU A 74 -7.23 1.70 9.98
CA LEU A 74 -8.06 1.56 11.18
C LEU A 74 -9.38 0.85 10.86
N HIS A 75 -9.84 0.95 9.62
CA HIS A 75 -11.06 0.30 9.13
C HIS A 75 -10.72 -0.56 7.91
N GLN A 76 -11.17 -1.81 7.92
CA GLN A 76 -10.87 -2.76 6.85
C GLN A 76 -11.48 -2.34 5.50
N GLU A 77 -12.56 -1.61 5.52
CA GLU A 77 -13.20 -1.05 4.32
C GLU A 77 -12.30 -0.09 3.53
N ASN A 78 -11.25 0.44 4.17
CA ASN A 78 -10.27 1.31 3.52
C ASN A 78 -9.09 0.53 2.90
N SER A 79 -8.99 -0.78 3.13
CA SER A 79 -7.97 -1.63 2.53
C SER A 79 -8.38 -2.02 1.11
N LEU A 80 -7.64 -1.53 0.12
CA LEU A 80 -7.91 -1.81 -1.29
C LEU A 80 -7.09 -2.99 -1.79
N MET A 81 -5.81 -3.01 -1.48
CA MET A 81 -4.89 -4.09 -1.82
C MET A 81 -3.95 -4.37 -0.65
N THR A 82 -3.51 -5.60 -0.54
CA THR A 82 -2.51 -6.01 0.44
C THR A 82 -1.33 -6.70 -0.23
N SER A 83 -0.20 -6.68 0.45
CA SER A 83 1.02 -7.39 0.06
C SER A 83 1.66 -7.98 1.31
N HIS A 84 2.64 -8.84 1.13
CA HIS A 84 3.33 -9.52 2.23
C HIS A 84 4.82 -9.21 2.21
N HIS A 85 5.36 -8.76 3.32
CA HIS A 85 6.80 -8.60 3.55
C HIS A 85 7.09 -8.86 5.02
N GLY A 86 7.27 -10.13 5.35
CA GLY A 86 7.34 -10.59 6.74
C GLY A 86 5.96 -10.74 7.37
N PHE A 87 5.04 -9.85 7.05
CA PHE A 87 3.62 -9.90 7.42
C PHE A 87 2.80 -9.18 6.36
N GLU A 88 1.49 -9.37 6.40
CA GLU A 88 0.57 -8.71 5.46
C GLU A 88 0.40 -7.24 5.84
N PHE A 89 0.54 -6.34 4.85
CA PHE A 89 0.33 -4.92 5.02
C PHE A 89 -0.52 -4.35 3.88
N ASN A 90 -1.09 -3.16 4.10
CA ASN A 90 -1.88 -2.48 3.07
C ASN A 90 -0.96 -1.86 2.03
N SER A 91 -1.01 -2.36 0.81
CA SER A 91 -0.25 -1.82 -0.32
C SER A 91 -1.04 -0.78 -1.11
N ALA A 92 -2.36 -0.74 -0.96
CA ALA A 92 -3.23 0.31 -1.48
C ALA A 92 -4.41 0.53 -0.54
N ILE A 93 -4.82 1.79 -0.40
CA ILE A 93 -5.90 2.21 0.48
C ILE A 93 -6.85 3.13 -0.28
N VAL A 94 -8.10 3.17 0.18
CA VAL A 94 -9.15 3.97 -0.45
C VAL A 94 -10.13 4.50 0.59
N LYS A 95 -10.58 5.73 0.39
CA LYS A 95 -11.74 6.29 1.08
C LYS A 95 -12.42 7.28 0.13
N ASP A 96 -13.69 7.04 -0.18
CA ASP A 96 -14.44 7.83 -1.15
C ASP A 96 -13.71 7.91 -2.49
N ASN A 97 -13.28 9.09 -2.92
CA ASN A 97 -12.53 9.29 -4.16
C ASN A 97 -11.02 9.50 -3.92
N VAL A 98 -10.54 9.22 -2.71
CA VAL A 98 -9.12 9.33 -2.37
C VAL A 98 -8.48 7.95 -2.40
N TYR A 99 -7.41 7.81 -3.18
CA TYR A 99 -6.65 6.58 -3.32
C TYR A 99 -5.20 6.80 -2.94
N GLY A 100 -4.61 5.85 -2.24
CA GLY A 100 -3.20 5.85 -1.92
C GLY A 100 -2.57 4.51 -2.26
N VAL A 101 -1.39 4.53 -2.83
CA VAL A 101 -0.62 3.32 -3.13
C VAL A 101 0.77 3.43 -2.53
N GLN A 102 1.29 2.31 -2.02
CA GLN A 102 2.65 2.25 -1.46
C GLN A 102 3.68 2.02 -2.55
N PHE A 103 3.33 1.24 -3.54
CA PHE A 103 4.20 0.91 -4.66
C PHE A 103 4.32 2.07 -5.66
N HIS A 104 5.22 1.91 -6.62
CA HIS A 104 5.47 2.87 -7.69
C HIS A 104 4.84 2.39 -8.99
N PRO A 105 3.61 2.85 -9.35
CA PRO A 105 2.99 2.43 -10.61
C PRO A 105 3.83 2.77 -11.84
N GLU A 106 4.52 3.91 -11.80
CA GLU A 106 5.38 4.38 -12.89
C GLU A 106 6.59 3.48 -13.14
N LYS A 107 6.94 2.64 -12.16
CA LYS A 107 8.03 1.66 -12.25
C LYS A 107 7.54 0.22 -12.38
N SER A 108 6.24 0.04 -12.58
CA SER A 108 5.61 -1.30 -12.51
C SER A 108 5.15 -1.83 -13.86
N HIS A 109 5.73 -1.31 -14.96
CA HIS A 109 5.48 -1.76 -16.33
C HIS A 109 3.99 -1.90 -16.67
N LYS A 110 3.57 -3.04 -17.22
CA LYS A 110 2.18 -3.26 -17.67
C LYS A 110 1.15 -3.15 -16.54
N TYR A 111 1.49 -3.57 -15.34
CA TYR A 111 0.58 -3.51 -14.19
C TYR A 111 0.37 -2.07 -13.73
N GLY A 112 1.45 -1.30 -13.67
CA GLY A 112 1.39 0.12 -13.35
C GLY A 112 0.63 0.91 -14.41
N LYS A 113 0.88 0.61 -15.68
CA LYS A 113 0.18 1.22 -16.81
C LYS A 113 -1.33 0.97 -16.73
N LYS A 114 -1.74 -0.25 -16.39
CA LYS A 114 -3.16 -0.60 -16.23
C LYS A 114 -3.80 0.19 -15.09
N LEU A 115 -3.12 0.26 -13.94
CA LEU A 115 -3.62 1.00 -12.78
C LEU A 115 -3.78 2.50 -13.09
N ILE A 116 -2.78 3.10 -13.70
CA ILE A 116 -2.81 4.53 -14.09
C ILE A 116 -3.94 4.77 -15.09
N SER A 117 -4.09 3.88 -16.07
CA SER A 117 -5.17 3.96 -17.06
C SER A 117 -6.54 3.94 -16.37
N ASN A 118 -6.73 3.05 -15.39
CA ASN A 118 -7.98 2.99 -14.61
C ASN A 118 -8.21 4.28 -13.84
N PHE A 119 -7.16 4.85 -13.25
CA PHE A 119 -7.24 6.11 -12.51
C PHE A 119 -7.65 7.28 -13.40
N ILE A 120 -7.08 7.37 -14.58
CA ILE A 120 -7.40 8.43 -15.55
C ILE A 120 -8.89 8.32 -16.00
N ALA A 121 -9.43 7.11 -16.06
CA ALA A 121 -10.80 6.85 -16.49
C ALA A 121 -11.85 7.03 -15.39
N LEU A 122 -11.45 7.37 -14.18
CA LEU A 122 -12.38 7.57 -13.05
C LEU A 122 -13.36 8.74 -13.29
#